data_89f6a0f5d3e03150a01c3d519fadeba3
#
_entry.id   89f6a0f5d3e03150a01c3d519fadeba3
#
_cell.length_a   1.000
_cell.length_b   1.000
_cell.length_c   1.000
_cell.angle_alpha   90.00
_cell.angle_beta   90.00
_cell.angle_gamma   90.00
#
_symmetry.space_group_name_H-M   'P 1'
#
loop_
_entity.id
_entity.type
_entity.pdbx_description
1 polymer ?
#
loop_
_entity_poly.entity_id
_entity_poly.type
_entity_poly.pdbx_seq_one_letter_code
_entity_poly.pdbx_strand_id
1 'polypeptide(L)'
;SIQGAVHCEASRIIALDLLDEKLELARQFGATHTVNSTDQNAAQQVIDLSEGRGVDYLFVTVGAKSAIEQSLGMLAKGGTAVIVGMPASGVMAQYDPGEFAAAGQSIIGSKMGSASVSRDIPELVKLYQAGSLKLDELISGRYALDDINDAIASVQRGEALRNVVIF
;
A
#
# COMPACT_ATOMS: atom_id res chain seq x y z
N SER A 1 -3.29 -2.68 3.46
CA SER A 1 -1.88 -3.07 3.77
C SER A 1 -1.44 -2.56 5.14
N ILE A 2 -1.57 -1.25 5.48
CA ILE A 2 -1.12 -0.69 6.77
C ILE A 2 -1.73 -1.45 7.96
N GLN A 3 -3.05 -1.60 8.01
CA GLN A 3 -3.70 -2.33 9.10
C GLN A 3 -3.30 -3.81 9.16
N GLY A 4 -3.00 -4.42 7.99
CA GLY A 4 -2.44 -5.77 7.95
C GLY A 4 -1.05 -5.84 8.58
N ALA A 5 -0.19 -4.85 8.33
CA ALA A 5 1.12 -4.76 8.96
C ALA A 5 1.02 -4.54 10.48
N VAL A 6 0.05 -3.74 10.95
CA VAL A 6 -0.26 -3.59 12.38
C VAL A 6 -0.67 -4.92 12.99
N HIS A 7 -1.59 -5.65 12.33
CA HIS A 7 -2.05 -6.96 12.81
C HIS A 7 -0.92 -8.00 12.87
N CYS A 8 0.05 -7.90 11.97
CA CYS A 8 1.27 -8.72 11.99
C CYS A 8 2.35 -8.19 12.95
N GLU A 9 2.03 -7.20 13.79
CA GLU A 9 2.94 -6.63 14.79
C GLU A 9 4.25 -6.09 14.19
N ALA A 10 4.18 -5.53 12.96
CA ALA A 10 5.34 -4.91 12.35
C ALA A 10 5.81 -3.73 13.20
N SER A 11 7.08 -3.74 13.60
CA SER A 11 7.67 -2.73 14.49
C SER A 11 7.76 -1.35 13.84
N ARG A 12 7.85 -1.30 12.51
CA ARG A 12 7.94 -0.06 11.74
C ARG A 12 7.09 -0.19 10.48
N ILE A 13 6.18 0.76 10.31
CA ILE A 13 5.26 0.81 9.16
C ILE A 13 5.41 2.18 8.52
N ILE A 14 6.05 2.22 7.35
CA ILE A 14 6.33 3.46 6.61
C ILE A 14 5.32 3.57 5.47
N ALA A 15 4.46 4.58 5.50
CA ALA A 15 3.53 4.87 4.42
C ALA A 15 4.14 5.88 3.44
N LEU A 16 4.06 5.57 2.15
CA LEU A 16 4.44 6.47 1.06
C LEU A 16 3.21 6.85 0.24
N ASP A 17 2.99 8.13 0.04
CA ASP A 17 1.95 8.65 -0.85
C ASP A 17 2.41 9.98 -1.46
N LEU A 18 1.74 10.43 -2.52
CA LEU A 18 1.95 11.74 -3.16
C LEU A 18 1.28 12.87 -2.38
N LEU A 19 0.22 12.55 -1.62
CA LEU A 19 -0.65 13.52 -0.96
C LEU A 19 -0.45 13.48 0.56
N ASP A 20 -0.07 14.61 1.15
CA ASP A 20 0.15 14.73 2.59
C ASP A 20 -1.11 14.39 3.41
N GLU A 21 -2.30 14.73 2.90
CA GLU A 21 -3.56 14.36 3.54
C GLU A 21 -3.72 12.84 3.68
N LYS A 22 -3.29 12.06 2.67
CA LYS A 22 -3.30 10.60 2.74
C LYS A 22 -2.24 10.05 3.68
N LEU A 23 -1.12 10.74 3.81
CA LEU A 23 -0.09 10.40 4.79
C LEU A 23 -0.58 10.59 6.23
N GLU A 24 -1.33 11.66 6.50
CA GLU A 24 -1.96 11.87 7.81
C GLU A 24 -3.03 10.80 8.10
N LEU A 25 -3.85 10.45 7.11
CA LEU A 25 -4.78 9.35 7.24
C LEU A 25 -4.08 8.00 7.48
N ALA A 26 -2.94 7.76 6.81
CA ALA A 26 -2.15 6.55 7.01
C ALA A 26 -1.73 6.37 8.48
N ARG A 27 -1.39 7.46 9.20
CA ARG A 27 -1.09 7.44 10.64
C ARG A 27 -2.28 6.95 11.47
N GLN A 28 -3.49 7.36 11.12
CA GLN A 28 -4.72 6.92 11.82
C GLN A 28 -4.97 5.41 11.67
N PHE A 29 -4.47 4.82 10.58
CA PHE A 29 -4.54 3.38 10.32
C PHE A 29 -3.31 2.59 10.80
N GLY A 30 -2.35 3.26 11.47
CA GLY A 30 -1.24 2.61 12.14
C GLY A 30 0.11 2.76 11.45
N ALA A 31 0.27 3.64 10.45
CA ALA A 31 1.60 3.97 9.95
C ALA A 31 2.41 4.67 11.06
N THR A 32 3.59 4.16 11.35
CA THR A 32 4.50 4.74 12.34
C THR A 32 5.29 5.91 11.77
N HIS A 33 5.54 5.90 10.46
CA HIS A 33 6.26 6.91 9.71
C HIS A 33 5.57 7.17 8.38
N THR A 34 5.79 8.36 7.84
CA THR A 34 5.25 8.74 6.53
C THR A 34 6.34 9.44 5.72
N VAL A 35 6.33 9.21 4.41
CA VAL A 35 7.24 9.82 3.45
C VAL A 35 6.43 10.32 2.25
N ASN A 36 6.56 11.59 1.89
CA ASN A 36 5.97 12.11 0.67
C ASN A 36 6.82 11.67 -0.52
N SER A 37 6.23 10.87 -1.41
CA SER A 37 6.94 10.26 -2.55
C SER A 37 7.23 11.26 -3.69
N THR A 38 6.77 12.51 -3.59
CA THR A 38 7.20 13.60 -4.49
C THR A 38 8.57 14.16 -4.14
N ASP A 39 9.07 13.90 -2.93
CA ASP A 39 10.40 14.29 -2.52
C ASP A 39 11.45 13.48 -3.32
N GLN A 40 12.43 14.18 -3.89
CA GLN A 40 13.53 13.55 -4.63
C GLN A 40 14.34 12.57 -3.78
N ASN A 41 14.33 12.73 -2.46
CA ASN A 41 15.03 11.89 -1.50
C ASN A 41 14.10 10.85 -0.83
N ALA A 42 12.88 10.63 -1.32
CA ALA A 42 11.91 9.76 -0.67
C ALA A 42 12.47 8.34 -0.42
N ALA A 43 13.16 7.75 -1.39
CA ALA A 43 13.79 6.44 -1.21
C ALA A 43 14.86 6.45 -0.12
N GLN A 44 15.69 7.50 -0.07
CA GLN A 44 16.71 7.63 0.96
C GLN A 44 16.08 7.82 2.34
N GLN A 45 14.99 8.59 2.46
CA GLN A 45 14.26 8.73 3.73
C GLN A 45 13.75 7.37 4.24
N VAL A 46 13.26 6.49 3.36
CA VAL A 46 12.86 5.12 3.76
C VAL A 46 14.05 4.33 4.29
N ILE A 47 15.20 4.43 3.63
CA ILE A 47 16.45 3.78 4.07
C ILE A 47 16.87 4.31 5.45
N ASP A 48 16.87 5.63 5.64
CA ASP A 48 17.24 6.27 6.90
C ASP A 48 16.28 5.87 8.04
N LEU A 49 14.97 5.88 7.76
CA LEU A 49 13.93 5.43 8.69
C LEU A 49 14.06 3.94 9.05
N SER A 50 14.69 3.14 8.21
CA SER A 50 15.00 1.73 8.45
C SER A 50 16.43 1.48 8.97
N GLU A 51 17.06 2.51 9.54
CA GLU A 51 18.41 2.44 10.14
C GLU A 51 19.50 2.05 9.11
N GLY A 52 19.32 2.47 7.87
CA GLY A 52 20.26 2.20 6.77
C GLY A 52 20.11 0.80 6.14
N ARG A 53 19.22 -0.04 6.66
CA ARG A 53 19.05 -1.43 6.22
C ARG A 53 18.16 -1.59 4.99
N GLY A 54 17.20 -0.71 4.81
CA GLY A 54 16.05 -0.93 3.96
C GLY A 54 14.93 -1.70 4.67
N VAL A 55 13.80 -1.89 3.99
CA VAL A 55 12.60 -2.54 4.54
C VAL A 55 12.56 -4.03 4.21
N ASP A 56 12.07 -4.85 5.15
CA ASP A 56 11.95 -6.30 4.96
C ASP A 56 10.83 -6.65 3.96
N TYR A 57 9.73 -5.86 3.98
CA TYR A 57 8.60 -6.00 3.06
C TYR A 57 8.21 -4.64 2.50
N LEU A 58 7.94 -4.58 1.20
CA LEU A 58 7.44 -3.39 0.54
C LEU A 58 6.22 -3.75 -0.32
N PHE A 59 5.07 -3.14 -0.02
CA PHE A 59 3.81 -3.37 -0.72
C PHE A 59 3.57 -2.24 -1.72
N VAL A 60 3.68 -2.53 -3.02
CA VAL A 60 3.33 -1.58 -4.08
C VAL A 60 1.85 -1.73 -4.38
N THR A 61 1.02 -0.82 -3.87
CA THR A 61 -0.44 -0.85 -4.00
C THR A 61 -0.97 -0.01 -5.16
N VAL A 62 -0.09 0.69 -5.87
CA VAL A 62 -0.42 1.51 -7.04
C VAL A 62 0.09 0.87 -8.32
N GLY A 63 -0.63 1.06 -9.44
CA GLY A 63 -0.25 0.55 -10.76
C GLY A 63 0.78 1.43 -11.50
N ALA A 64 1.61 2.18 -10.80
CA ALA A 64 2.60 3.06 -11.39
C ALA A 64 3.93 2.32 -11.62
N LYS A 65 4.43 2.33 -12.87
CA LYS A 65 5.72 1.73 -13.22
C LYS A 65 6.85 2.24 -12.34
N SER A 66 6.94 3.55 -12.13
CA SER A 66 7.99 4.17 -11.31
C SER A 66 7.99 3.68 -9.86
N ALA A 67 6.81 3.49 -9.26
CA ALA A 67 6.71 2.96 -7.91
C ALA A 67 7.23 1.52 -7.80
N ILE A 68 6.96 0.70 -8.83
CA ILE A 68 7.46 -0.69 -8.90
C ILE A 68 8.99 -0.70 -9.03
N GLU A 69 9.55 0.13 -9.94
CA GLU A 69 11.00 0.18 -10.17
C GLU A 69 11.76 0.72 -8.95
N GLN A 70 11.24 1.78 -8.31
CA GLN A 70 11.86 2.36 -7.11
C GLN A 70 11.79 1.44 -5.90
N SER A 71 10.78 0.55 -5.84
CA SER A 71 10.56 -0.32 -4.67
C SER A 71 11.76 -1.19 -4.33
N LEU A 72 12.47 -1.68 -5.33
CA LEU A 72 13.59 -2.60 -5.13
C LEU A 72 14.79 -1.93 -4.44
N GLY A 73 15.04 -0.64 -4.75
CA GLY A 73 16.10 0.13 -4.13
C GLY A 73 15.88 0.44 -2.63
N MET A 74 14.64 0.27 -2.15
CA MET A 74 14.30 0.49 -0.74
C MET A 74 14.30 -0.79 0.10
N LEU A 75 14.42 -1.96 -0.54
CA LEU A 75 14.42 -3.25 0.16
C LEU A 75 15.74 -3.52 0.90
N ALA A 76 15.61 -4.14 2.04
CA ALA A 76 16.74 -4.76 2.74
C ALA A 76 17.31 -5.95 1.94
N LYS A 77 18.49 -6.42 2.33
CA LYS A 77 19.01 -7.73 1.88
C LYS A 77 18.04 -8.83 2.35
N GLY A 78 17.65 -9.69 1.42
CA GLY A 78 16.63 -10.71 1.65
C GLY A 78 15.19 -10.18 1.68
N GLY A 79 14.97 -8.88 1.45
CA GLY A 79 13.67 -8.25 1.47
C GLY A 79 12.76 -8.66 0.31
N THR A 80 11.46 -8.46 0.47
CA THR A 80 10.44 -8.87 -0.49
C THR A 80 9.56 -7.70 -0.93
N ALA A 81 9.52 -7.42 -2.24
CA ALA A 81 8.54 -6.53 -2.85
C ALA A 81 7.27 -7.30 -3.22
N VAL A 82 6.13 -6.84 -2.72
CA VAL A 82 4.81 -7.40 -3.02
C VAL A 82 4.08 -6.47 -3.98
N ILE A 83 3.88 -6.89 -5.21
CA ILE A 83 3.19 -6.12 -6.24
C ILE A 83 1.70 -6.41 -6.17
N VAL A 84 0.94 -5.46 -5.64
CA VAL A 84 -0.52 -5.52 -5.46
C VAL A 84 -1.23 -4.65 -6.51
N GLY A 85 -0.70 -3.45 -6.76
CA GLY A 85 -1.21 -2.56 -7.78
C GLY A 85 -0.95 -3.10 -9.18
N MET A 86 -1.96 -3.09 -10.03
CA MET A 86 -1.87 -3.60 -11.40
C MET A 86 -1.69 -2.44 -12.38
N PRO A 87 -0.52 -2.31 -13.03
CA PRO A 87 -0.37 -1.40 -14.16
C PRO A 87 -1.19 -1.88 -15.36
N ALA A 88 -1.35 -0.99 -16.34
CA ALA A 88 -1.99 -1.37 -17.61
C ALA A 88 -1.20 -2.51 -18.28
N SER A 89 -1.92 -3.34 -19.06
CA SER A 89 -1.28 -4.44 -19.80
C SER A 89 -0.20 -3.91 -20.74
N GLY A 90 0.95 -4.59 -20.79
CA GLY A 90 2.09 -4.22 -21.62
C GLY A 90 3.07 -3.22 -20.97
N VAL A 91 2.78 -2.70 -19.78
CA VAL A 91 3.75 -1.89 -19.03
C VAL A 91 4.85 -2.81 -18.49
N MET A 92 6.10 -2.50 -18.86
CA MET A 92 7.28 -3.24 -18.43
C MET A 92 8.05 -2.44 -17.39
N ALA A 93 8.37 -3.07 -16.25
CA ALA A 93 9.27 -2.53 -15.24
C ALA A 93 10.68 -3.13 -15.41
N GLN A 94 11.70 -2.34 -15.05
CA GLN A 94 13.10 -2.73 -15.19
C GLN A 94 13.77 -2.77 -13.81
N TYR A 95 14.73 -3.65 -13.65
CA TYR A 95 15.59 -3.74 -12.47
C TYR A 95 16.97 -4.27 -12.84
N ASP A 96 17.95 -4.05 -11.99
CA ASP A 96 19.28 -4.65 -12.14
C ASP A 96 19.28 -6.08 -11.59
N PRO A 97 19.35 -7.11 -12.45
CA PRO A 97 19.32 -8.50 -11.99
C PRO A 97 20.57 -8.91 -11.20
N GLY A 98 21.71 -8.22 -11.41
CA GLY A 98 22.93 -8.49 -10.66
C GLY A 98 22.83 -8.01 -9.21
N GLU A 99 22.39 -6.77 -9.01
CA GLU A 99 22.13 -6.24 -7.67
C GLU A 99 21.03 -7.00 -6.96
N PHE A 100 19.94 -7.32 -7.66
CA PHE A 100 18.83 -8.09 -7.14
C PHE A 100 19.29 -9.48 -6.61
N ALA A 101 20.09 -10.20 -7.40
CA ALA A 101 20.63 -11.50 -7.01
C ALA A 101 21.63 -11.38 -5.85
N ALA A 102 22.52 -10.38 -5.89
CA ALA A 102 23.51 -10.15 -4.84
C ALA A 102 22.87 -9.80 -3.48
N ALA A 103 21.73 -9.10 -3.50
CA ALA A 103 20.96 -8.77 -2.31
C ALA A 103 20.01 -9.89 -1.85
N GLY A 104 19.82 -10.95 -2.65
CA GLY A 104 18.92 -12.06 -2.34
C GLY A 104 17.46 -11.63 -2.21
N GLN A 105 17.04 -10.58 -2.91
CA GLN A 105 15.70 -10.01 -2.83
C GLN A 105 14.67 -10.87 -3.56
N SER A 106 13.38 -10.64 -3.26
CA SER A 106 12.27 -11.34 -3.89
C SER A 106 11.23 -10.35 -4.41
N ILE A 107 10.57 -10.71 -5.51
CA ILE A 107 9.38 -10.03 -6.04
C ILE A 107 8.26 -11.04 -6.10
N ILE A 108 7.12 -10.74 -5.50
CA ILE A 108 5.93 -11.58 -5.58
C ILE A 108 4.71 -10.77 -6.03
N GLY A 109 3.86 -11.37 -6.83
CA GLY A 109 2.58 -10.78 -7.21
C GLY A 109 1.49 -11.15 -6.21
N SER A 110 0.59 -10.22 -5.94
CA SER A 110 -0.58 -10.47 -5.10
C SER A 110 -1.82 -9.86 -5.74
N LYS A 111 -2.68 -10.69 -6.29
CA LYS A 111 -3.99 -10.28 -6.79
C LYS A 111 -5.03 -10.52 -5.70
N MET A 112 -5.78 -9.47 -5.33
CA MET A 112 -6.81 -9.52 -4.27
C MET A 112 -6.28 -10.17 -2.96
N GLY A 113 -5.05 -9.85 -2.58
CA GLY A 113 -4.41 -10.37 -1.38
C GLY A 113 -3.98 -11.84 -1.49
N SER A 114 -4.06 -12.48 -2.67
CA SER A 114 -3.87 -13.94 -2.85
C SER A 114 -4.72 -14.76 -1.87
N ALA A 115 -5.92 -14.24 -1.56
CA ALA A 115 -6.78 -14.69 -0.48
C ALA A 115 -7.59 -15.93 -0.84
N SER A 116 -7.85 -16.77 0.15
CA SER A 116 -8.91 -17.78 0.13
C SER A 116 -10.18 -17.14 0.71
N VAL A 117 -11.14 -16.76 -0.18
CA VAL A 117 -12.33 -16.00 0.19
C VAL A 117 -13.11 -16.64 1.35
N SER A 118 -13.28 -17.97 1.29
CA SER A 118 -14.05 -18.72 2.30
C SER A 118 -13.38 -18.78 3.67
N ARG A 119 -12.04 -18.64 3.73
CA ARG A 119 -11.29 -18.62 4.99
C ARG A 119 -11.06 -17.20 5.47
N ASP A 120 -10.58 -16.33 4.59
CA ASP A 120 -10.00 -15.05 4.98
C ASP A 120 -11.08 -13.98 5.24
N ILE A 121 -12.22 -14.01 4.53
CA ILE A 121 -13.31 -13.06 4.82
C ILE A 121 -13.88 -13.25 6.22
N PRO A 122 -14.22 -14.47 6.69
CA PRO A 122 -14.66 -14.65 8.07
C PRO A 122 -13.66 -14.16 9.12
N GLU A 123 -12.36 -14.32 8.88
CA GLU A 123 -11.34 -13.81 9.81
C GLU A 123 -11.29 -12.27 9.81
N LEU A 124 -11.37 -11.63 8.65
CA LEU A 124 -11.46 -10.16 8.55
C LEU A 124 -12.72 -9.62 9.24
N VAL A 125 -13.86 -10.32 9.14
CA VAL A 125 -15.10 -9.94 9.85
C VAL A 125 -14.90 -10.02 11.37
N LYS A 126 -14.23 -11.05 11.88
CA LYS A 126 -13.91 -11.15 13.31
C LYS A 126 -13.02 -10.00 13.78
N LEU A 127 -12.00 -9.65 13.01
CA LEU A 127 -11.12 -8.51 13.31
C LEU A 127 -11.89 -7.18 13.34
N TYR A 128 -12.80 -6.98 12.38
CA TYR A 128 -13.67 -5.82 12.35
C TYR A 128 -14.60 -5.77 13.58
N GLN A 129 -15.28 -6.87 13.91
CA GLN A 129 -16.15 -6.96 15.08
C GLN A 129 -15.40 -6.76 16.41
N ALA A 130 -14.14 -7.17 16.47
CA ALA A 130 -13.26 -6.94 17.61
C ALA A 130 -12.70 -5.51 17.67
N GLY A 131 -12.99 -4.64 16.69
CA GLY A 131 -12.44 -3.28 16.59
C GLY A 131 -10.96 -3.22 16.19
N SER A 132 -10.36 -4.36 15.81
CA SER A 132 -8.96 -4.44 15.40
C SER A 132 -8.76 -4.09 13.92
N LEU A 133 -9.82 -4.12 13.12
CA LEU A 133 -9.81 -3.72 11.71
C LEU A 133 -10.80 -2.56 11.52
N LYS A 134 -10.30 -1.39 11.19
CA LYS A 134 -11.08 -0.19 10.94
C LYS A 134 -11.58 -0.19 9.50
N LEU A 135 -12.87 -0.36 9.27
CA LEU A 135 -13.49 -0.32 7.94
C LEU A 135 -14.38 0.89 7.75
N ASP A 136 -15.12 1.29 8.79
CA ASP A 136 -16.03 2.44 8.73
C ASP A 136 -15.26 3.75 8.50
N GLU A 137 -14.08 3.88 9.10
CA GLU A 137 -13.19 5.03 8.98
C GLU A 137 -12.57 5.15 7.57
N LEU A 138 -12.62 4.10 6.77
CA LEU A 138 -12.21 4.16 5.36
C LEU A 138 -13.27 4.83 4.48
N ILE A 139 -14.54 4.88 4.92
CA ILE A 139 -15.63 5.45 4.12
C ILE A 139 -15.50 6.96 4.12
N SER A 140 -15.01 7.51 3.01
CA SER A 140 -14.83 8.95 2.79
C SER A 140 -16.01 9.64 2.10
N GLY A 141 -16.86 8.87 1.40
CA GLY A 141 -18.04 9.41 0.73
C GLY A 141 -19.20 8.39 0.66
N ARG A 142 -20.42 8.90 0.81
CA ARG A 142 -21.66 8.14 0.60
C ARG A 142 -22.46 8.84 -0.48
N TYR A 143 -22.86 8.09 -1.51
CA TYR A 143 -23.52 8.61 -2.70
C TYR A 143 -24.79 7.84 -2.97
N ALA A 144 -25.82 8.50 -3.49
CA ALA A 144 -26.96 7.80 -4.11
C ALA A 144 -26.51 7.17 -5.43
N LEU A 145 -27.29 6.22 -5.94
CA LEU A 145 -26.96 5.58 -7.24
C LEU A 145 -26.91 6.60 -8.38
N ASP A 146 -27.78 7.60 -8.37
CA ASP A 146 -27.82 8.65 -9.39
C ASP A 146 -26.55 9.51 -9.41
N ASP A 147 -25.83 9.58 -8.30
CA ASP A 147 -24.58 10.36 -8.12
C ASP A 147 -23.31 9.52 -8.35
N ILE A 148 -23.44 8.32 -8.93
CA ILE A 148 -22.31 7.39 -9.11
C ILE A 148 -21.15 7.98 -9.91
N ASN A 149 -21.44 8.87 -10.87
CA ASN A 149 -20.40 9.54 -11.66
C ASN A 149 -19.56 10.49 -10.80
N ASP A 150 -20.15 11.16 -9.83
CA ASP A 150 -19.44 12.04 -8.89
C ASP A 150 -18.57 11.20 -7.94
N ALA A 151 -19.08 10.05 -7.49
CA ALA A 151 -18.30 9.09 -6.72
C ALA A 151 -17.05 8.59 -7.49
N ILE A 152 -17.20 8.26 -8.77
CA ILE A 152 -16.10 7.85 -9.64
C ILE A 152 -15.12 8.99 -9.85
N ALA A 153 -15.62 10.20 -10.13
CA ALA A 153 -14.78 11.37 -10.35
C ALA A 153 -13.92 11.70 -9.10
N SER A 154 -14.47 11.58 -7.89
CA SER A 154 -13.71 11.81 -6.65
C SER A 154 -12.59 10.78 -6.46
N VAL A 155 -12.79 9.52 -6.85
CA VAL A 155 -11.73 8.50 -6.85
C VAL A 155 -10.64 8.85 -7.86
N GLN A 156 -11.01 9.30 -9.07
CA GLN A 156 -10.05 9.69 -10.11
C GLN A 156 -9.18 10.89 -9.69
N ARG A 157 -9.75 11.82 -8.92
CA ARG A 157 -9.00 12.96 -8.34
C ARG A 157 -8.14 12.56 -7.12
N GLY A 158 -8.25 11.32 -6.67
CA GLY A 158 -7.50 10.83 -5.51
C GLY A 158 -8.03 11.29 -4.14
N GLU A 159 -9.20 11.93 -4.09
CA GLU A 159 -9.80 12.49 -2.87
C GLU A 159 -10.36 11.40 -1.94
N ALA A 160 -10.83 10.31 -2.52
CA ALA A 160 -11.49 9.24 -1.77
C ALA A 160 -10.50 8.20 -1.22
N LEU A 161 -10.72 7.74 0.01
CA LEU A 161 -10.19 6.47 0.48
C LEU A 161 -11.10 5.32 0.01
N ARG A 162 -12.39 5.44 0.32
CA ARG A 162 -13.44 4.54 -0.14
C ARG A 162 -14.78 5.27 -0.25
N ASN A 163 -15.36 5.25 -1.43
CA ASN A 163 -16.73 5.67 -1.64
C ASN A 163 -17.66 4.46 -1.59
N VAL A 164 -18.87 4.66 -1.05
CA VAL A 164 -19.94 3.66 -1.04
C VAL A 164 -21.19 4.25 -1.68
N VAL A 165 -21.92 3.42 -2.42
CA VAL A 165 -23.24 3.77 -2.98
C VAL A 165 -24.30 3.20 -2.03
N ILE A 166 -25.26 4.05 -1.64
CA ILE A 166 -26.38 3.68 -0.77
C ILE A 166 -27.63 3.58 -1.65
N PHE A 167 -28.36 2.48 -1.52
CA PHE A 167 -29.62 2.21 -2.22
C PHE A 167 -30.82 2.52 -1.34
#